data_b657a07337d052259a50d6b95dd567e8
#
_entry.id   b657a07337d052259a50d6b95dd567e8
#
_cell.length_a   1.000
_cell.length_b   1.000
_cell.length_c   1.000
_cell.angle_alpha   90.00
_cell.angle_beta   90.00
_cell.angle_gamma   90.00
#
_symmetry.space_group_name_H-M   'P 1'
#
loop_
_entity.id
_entity.type
_entity.pdbx_description
1 polymer ?
#
loop_
_entity_poly.entity_id
_entity_poly.type
_entity_poly.pdbx_seq_one_letter_code
_entity_poly.pdbx_strand_id
1 'polypeptide(L)'
;MIDLAAERLAAEAGAEIVRRGRSEFCERAVVDSREAGRGDLFIGLAGEHLDGGRFASDAMSAGAWGVLVDPDHGADLAGEGAGEAWVLSSPDPERSLQALGRA
;
A
#
# COMPACT_ATOMS: atom_id res chain seq x y z
N MET A 1 3.83 1.40 15.16
CA MET A 1 2.38 1.46 14.90
C MET A 1 2.06 2.75 14.18
N ILE A 2 1.35 2.69 13.06
CA ILE A 2 1.15 3.86 12.20
C ILE A 2 -0.07 4.68 12.61
N ASP A 3 -1.24 4.11 12.61
CA ASP A 3 -2.49 4.77 12.98
C ASP A 3 -2.68 6.15 12.35
N LEU A 4 -2.52 6.21 11.01
CA LEU A 4 -2.63 7.46 10.26
C LEU A 4 -3.78 7.40 9.28
N ALA A 5 -4.45 8.53 9.10
CA ALA A 5 -5.40 8.70 8.01
C ALA A 5 -4.68 8.63 6.66
N ALA A 6 -5.40 8.21 5.63
CA ALA A 6 -4.80 7.95 4.32
C ALA A 6 -4.05 9.16 3.76
N GLU A 7 -4.63 10.35 3.86
CA GLU A 7 -4.00 11.57 3.33
C GLU A 7 -2.69 11.87 4.04
N ARG A 8 -2.67 11.71 5.35
CA ARG A 8 -1.47 11.95 6.14
C ARG A 8 -0.43 10.87 5.89
N LEU A 9 -0.86 9.62 5.80
CA LEU A 9 0.02 8.51 5.48
C LEU A 9 0.70 8.72 4.13
N ALA A 10 -0.07 9.13 3.12
CA ALA A 10 0.45 9.41 1.79
C ALA A 10 1.49 10.52 1.84
N ALA A 11 1.21 11.60 2.58
CA ALA A 11 2.14 12.71 2.73
C ALA A 11 3.44 12.27 3.41
N GLU A 12 3.35 11.53 4.50
CA GLU A 12 4.52 11.01 5.22
C GLU A 12 5.36 10.07 4.36
N ALA A 13 4.70 9.25 3.56
CA ALA A 13 5.36 8.27 2.70
C ALA A 13 5.88 8.87 1.39
N GLY A 14 5.53 10.10 1.07
CA GLY A 14 5.84 10.69 -0.24
C GLY A 14 5.11 9.99 -1.37
N ALA A 15 3.88 9.56 -1.11
CA ALA A 15 3.07 8.80 -2.05
C ALA A 15 1.84 9.58 -2.50
N GLU A 16 1.24 9.14 -3.61
CA GLU A 16 -0.02 9.68 -4.12
C GLU A 16 -1.15 8.69 -3.88
N ILE A 17 -2.34 9.21 -3.60
CA ILE A 17 -3.54 8.39 -3.52
C ILE A 17 -4.07 8.19 -4.93
N VAL A 18 -3.96 6.97 -5.45
CA VAL A 18 -4.44 6.62 -6.80
C VAL A 18 -5.91 6.27 -6.77
N ARG A 19 -6.35 5.55 -5.74
CA ARG A 19 -7.75 5.20 -5.53
C ARG A 19 -8.07 5.22 -4.03
N ARG A 20 -9.17 5.84 -3.70
CA ARG A 20 -9.62 5.90 -2.30
C ARG A 20 -10.21 4.56 -1.88
N GLY A 21 -9.93 4.18 -0.65
CA GLY A 21 -10.45 2.98 -0.06
C GLY A 21 -11.58 3.28 0.93
N ARG A 22 -11.97 2.25 1.67
CA ARG A 22 -13.13 2.32 2.56
C ARG A 22 -12.79 2.76 3.98
N SER A 23 -11.78 2.14 4.60
CA SER A 23 -11.42 2.43 5.99
C SER A 23 -10.55 3.66 6.07
N GLU A 24 -10.77 4.48 7.09
CA GLU A 24 -10.10 5.77 7.20
C GLU A 24 -8.65 5.67 7.68
N PHE A 25 -8.38 4.78 8.63
CA PHE A 25 -7.07 4.72 9.27
C PHE A 25 -6.33 3.41 9.00
N CYS A 26 -5.05 3.54 8.70
CA CYS A 26 -4.12 2.42 8.62
C CYS A 26 -3.48 2.18 9.98
N GLU A 27 -3.36 0.92 10.37
CA GLU A 27 -2.78 0.56 11.66
C GLU A 27 -1.32 0.14 11.57
N ARG A 28 -0.92 -0.52 10.46
CA ARG A 28 0.40 -1.11 10.35
C ARG A 28 0.83 -1.22 8.90
N ALA A 29 2.13 -1.13 8.63
CA ALA A 29 2.69 -1.41 7.31
C ALA A 29 3.38 -2.77 7.31
N VAL A 30 3.16 -3.56 6.26
CA VAL A 30 3.76 -4.87 6.09
C VAL A 30 4.34 -5.00 4.69
N VAL A 31 5.35 -5.83 4.53
CA VAL A 31 5.98 -6.10 3.24
C VAL A 31 5.74 -7.51 2.73
N ASP A 32 5.14 -8.36 3.54
CA ASP A 32 4.76 -9.73 3.16
C ASP A 32 3.25 -9.77 2.95
N SER A 33 2.82 -10.07 1.71
CA SER A 33 1.40 -10.12 1.38
C SER A 33 0.64 -11.18 2.20
N ARG A 34 1.33 -12.20 2.67
CA ARG A 34 0.72 -13.25 3.50
C ARG A 34 0.36 -12.76 4.90
N GLU A 35 0.99 -11.68 5.34
CA GLU A 35 0.71 -11.08 6.64
C GLU A 35 -0.30 -9.96 6.54
N ALA A 36 -0.61 -9.50 5.33
CA ALA A 36 -1.51 -8.37 5.13
C ALA A 36 -2.94 -8.75 5.47
N GLY A 37 -3.57 -7.95 6.27
CA GLY A 37 -4.94 -8.13 6.67
C GLY A 37 -5.59 -6.80 7.00
N ARG A 38 -6.68 -6.86 7.75
CA ARG A 38 -7.46 -5.68 8.10
C ARG A 38 -6.59 -4.65 8.85
N GLY A 39 -6.61 -3.44 8.38
CA GLY A 39 -5.81 -2.35 8.97
C GLY A 39 -4.39 -2.27 8.46
N ASP A 40 -3.94 -3.22 7.65
CA ASP A 40 -2.57 -3.27 7.17
C ASP A 40 -2.39 -2.61 5.81
N LEU A 41 -1.32 -1.83 5.68
CA LEU A 41 -0.84 -1.33 4.39
C LEU A 41 0.22 -2.27 3.88
N PHE A 42 -0.03 -2.92 2.75
CA PHE A 42 0.99 -3.72 2.09
C PHE A 42 1.86 -2.83 1.22
N ILE A 43 3.18 -2.89 1.42
CA ILE A 43 4.13 -2.13 0.60
C ILE A 43 4.83 -3.09 -0.35
N GLY A 44 4.59 -2.91 -1.64
CA GLY A 44 5.16 -3.76 -2.68
C GLY A 44 6.54 -3.30 -3.08
N LEU A 45 7.55 -3.92 -2.50
CA LEU A 45 8.95 -3.62 -2.82
C LEU A 45 9.35 -4.31 -4.11
N ALA A 46 10.08 -3.61 -4.96
CA ALA A 46 10.67 -4.19 -6.15
C ALA A 46 11.94 -4.96 -5.77
N GLY A 47 12.13 -6.16 -6.32
CA GLY A 47 13.31 -6.95 -6.11
C GLY A 47 13.62 -7.79 -7.34
N GLU A 48 14.81 -8.38 -7.39
CA GLU A 48 15.25 -9.16 -8.54
C GLU A 48 14.35 -10.35 -8.85
N HIS A 49 13.76 -10.93 -7.81
CA HIS A 49 12.94 -12.13 -7.94
C HIS A 49 11.52 -11.95 -7.42
N LEU A 50 11.19 -10.73 -6.99
CA LEU A 50 9.89 -10.45 -6.42
C LEU A 50 9.24 -9.28 -7.14
N ASP A 51 8.02 -9.49 -7.57
CA ASP A 51 7.19 -8.42 -8.10
C ASP A 51 6.20 -8.01 -7.02
N GLY A 52 6.57 -6.99 -6.26
CA GLY A 52 5.74 -6.50 -5.16
C GLY A 52 4.36 -6.04 -5.61
N GLY A 53 4.28 -5.48 -6.82
CA GLY A 53 2.99 -5.08 -7.38
C GLY A 53 2.06 -6.25 -7.62
N ARG A 54 2.61 -7.39 -8.00
CA ARG A 54 1.83 -8.61 -8.20
C ARG A 54 1.26 -9.12 -6.87
N PHE A 55 2.05 -9.08 -5.82
CA PHE A 55 1.60 -9.50 -4.50
C PHE A 55 0.60 -8.53 -3.87
N ALA A 56 0.58 -7.28 -4.35
CA ALA A 56 -0.38 -6.30 -3.86
C ALA A 56 -1.83 -6.72 -4.14
N SER A 57 -2.07 -7.34 -5.30
CA SER A 57 -3.40 -7.86 -5.64
C SER A 57 -3.83 -8.94 -4.64
N ASP A 58 -2.91 -9.81 -4.24
CA ASP A 58 -3.17 -10.84 -3.24
C ASP A 58 -3.48 -10.22 -1.87
N ALA A 59 -2.75 -9.19 -1.49
CA ALA A 59 -2.98 -8.49 -0.23
C ALA A 59 -4.36 -7.84 -0.21
N MET A 60 -4.77 -7.22 -1.31
CA MET A 60 -6.10 -6.64 -1.43
C MET A 60 -7.19 -7.69 -1.27
N SER A 61 -7.00 -8.85 -1.88
CA SER A 61 -7.94 -9.97 -1.77
C SER A 61 -8.02 -10.52 -0.35
N ALA A 62 -6.94 -10.42 0.40
CA ALA A 62 -6.88 -10.85 1.79
C ALA A 62 -7.51 -9.85 2.76
N GLY A 63 -7.96 -8.70 2.26
CA GLY A 63 -8.63 -7.70 3.09
C GLY A 63 -7.73 -6.60 3.63
N ALA A 64 -6.55 -6.38 3.04
CA ALA A 64 -5.65 -5.32 3.45
C ALA A 64 -6.34 -3.95 3.41
N TRP A 65 -5.96 -3.07 4.32
CA TRP A 65 -6.45 -1.69 4.31
C TRP A 65 -6.12 -0.98 3.01
N GLY A 66 -4.93 -1.21 2.49
CA GLY A 66 -4.49 -0.62 1.24
C GLY A 66 -3.17 -1.20 0.79
N VAL A 67 -2.72 -0.72 -0.36
CA VAL A 67 -1.42 -1.11 -0.93
C VAL A 67 -0.67 0.14 -1.35
N LEU A 68 0.65 0.09 -1.25
CA LEU A 68 1.55 1.13 -1.76
C LEU A 68 2.53 0.47 -2.69
N VAL A 69 2.52 0.89 -3.95
CA VAL A 69 3.32 0.28 -5.01
C VAL A 69 3.91 1.37 -5.89
N ASP A 70 4.70 0.98 -6.89
CA ASP A 70 5.19 1.92 -7.89
C ASP A 70 4.03 2.43 -8.77
N PRO A 71 4.23 3.56 -9.49
CA PRO A 71 3.12 4.16 -10.24
C PRO A 71 2.52 3.25 -11.31
N ASP A 72 3.31 2.44 -11.99
CA ASP A 72 2.80 1.55 -13.03
C ASP A 72 1.85 0.50 -12.45
N HIS A 73 2.26 -0.16 -11.36
CA HIS A 73 1.41 -1.13 -10.69
C HIS A 73 0.21 -0.45 -10.01
N GLY A 74 0.41 0.76 -9.51
CA GLY A 74 -0.67 1.53 -8.91
C GLY A 74 -1.80 1.81 -9.88
N ALA A 75 -1.47 2.18 -11.11
CA ALA A 75 -2.46 2.42 -12.14
C ALA A 75 -3.24 1.16 -12.48
N ASP A 76 -2.54 0.03 -12.60
CA ASP A 76 -3.19 -1.25 -12.89
C ASP A 76 -4.13 -1.68 -11.77
N LEU A 77 -3.68 -1.58 -10.53
CA LEU A 77 -4.48 -1.97 -9.37
C LEU A 77 -5.70 -1.08 -9.18
N ALA A 78 -5.57 0.20 -9.46
CA ALA A 78 -6.70 1.12 -9.36
C ALA A 78 -7.80 0.78 -10.36
N GLY A 79 -7.44 0.18 -11.49
CA GLY A 79 -8.39 -0.27 -12.51
C GLY A 79 -9.05 -1.60 -12.18
N GLU A 80 -8.51 -2.37 -11.25
CA GLU A 80 -9.12 -3.62 -10.80
C GLU A 80 -10.29 -3.28 -9.88
N GLY A 81 -11.46 -3.75 -10.17
CA GLY A 81 -12.66 -3.39 -9.44
C GLY A 81 -12.78 -3.90 -8.00
N ALA A 82 -11.73 -4.30 -7.35
CA ALA A 82 -11.75 -4.92 -6.03
C ALA A 82 -11.81 -3.91 -4.88
N GLY A 83 -12.63 -3.09 -4.92
CA GLY A 83 -13.40 -2.19 -4.20
C GLY A 83 -12.96 -1.51 -2.92
N GLU A 84 -12.36 -2.12 -1.94
CA GLU A 84 -12.32 -1.53 -0.59
C GLU A 84 -10.93 -1.07 -0.13
N ALA A 85 -9.89 -1.49 -0.80
CA ALA A 85 -8.52 -1.14 -0.40
C ALA A 85 -8.08 0.18 -1.03
N TRP A 86 -7.34 0.97 -0.26
CA TRP A 86 -6.68 2.15 -0.78
C TRP A 86 -5.55 1.72 -1.71
N VAL A 87 -5.37 2.46 -2.79
CA VAL A 87 -4.24 2.25 -3.71
C VAL A 87 -3.40 3.52 -3.69
N LEU A 88 -2.19 3.39 -3.19
CA LEU A 88 -1.21 4.48 -3.14
C LEU A 88 -0.05 4.13 -4.06
N SER A 89 0.56 5.15 -4.65
CA SER A 89 1.74 4.94 -5.48
C SER A 89 2.89 5.83 -5.04
N SER A 90 4.10 5.29 -5.14
CA SER A 90 5.32 6.02 -4.83
C SER A 90 6.38 5.65 -5.85
N PRO A 91 7.19 6.63 -6.32
CA PRO A 91 8.30 6.31 -7.22
C PRO A 91 9.38 5.47 -6.55
N ASP A 92 9.38 5.43 -5.23
CA ASP A 92 10.33 4.63 -4.45
C ASP A 92 9.63 4.04 -3.22
N PRO A 93 8.95 2.89 -3.38
CA PRO A 93 8.25 2.26 -2.25
C PRO A 93 9.13 1.92 -1.07
N GLU A 94 10.38 1.55 -1.29
CA GLU A 94 11.32 1.26 -0.20
C GLU A 94 11.57 2.50 0.65
N ARG A 95 11.75 3.64 0.02
CA ARG A 95 11.93 4.90 0.72
C ARG A 95 10.67 5.29 1.49
N SER A 96 9.52 5.02 0.91
CA SER A 96 8.24 5.24 1.59
C SER A 96 8.13 4.40 2.86
N LEU A 97 8.54 3.14 2.78
CA LEU A 97 8.57 2.25 3.95
C LEU A 97 9.48 2.80 5.04
N GLN A 98 10.67 3.27 4.67
CA GLN A 98 11.61 3.86 5.62
C GLN A 98 11.03 5.10 6.29
N ALA A 99 10.38 5.95 5.53
CA ALA A 99 9.76 7.17 6.05
C ALA A 99 8.65 6.83 7.05
N LEU A 100 7.82 5.85 6.75
CA LEU A 100 6.74 5.42 7.64
C LEU A 100 7.30 4.78 8.91
N GLY A 101 8.41 4.08 8.82
CA GLY A 101 9.05 3.47 9.96
C GLY A 101 9.63 4.48 10.96
N ARG A 102 9.78 5.73 10.55
CA ARG A 102 10.28 6.81 11.42
C ARG A 102 9.16 7.62 12.07
N ALA A 103 7.97 7.44 11.57
CA ALA A 103 6.83 8.22 12.04
C ALA A 103 6.27 7.75 13.39
#